data_bee421540c5a35435124338b2cb2b329
#
_entry.id   bee421540c5a35435124338b2cb2b329
#
_cell.length_a   1.000
_cell.length_b   1.000
_cell.length_c   1.000
_cell.angle_alpha   90.00
_cell.angle_beta   90.00
_cell.angle_gamma   90.00
#
_symmetry.space_group_name_H-M   'P 1'
#
loop_
_entity.id
_entity.type
_entity.pdbx_description
1 polymer ?
#
loop_
_entity_poly.entity_id
_entity_poly.type
_entity_poly.pdbx_seq_one_letter_code
_entity_poly.pdbx_strand_id
1 'polypeptide(L)'
;MGQSQAGGKRGLGARSTLPPCLGATRTSMKLRTLFCAALIAAAALPAAAQQPRRQPQQQPQAEQAPARGEDWYRGQLVELSEVLGGAHYLRIACDGRDDQRWRTYMRGVIEREPNYNGLLVEGFNRGYRQEEARFPTCDQTTRQMEAELRARGLRIAQGLRARYTGR
;
A
#
# COMPACT_ATOMS: atom_id res chain seq x y z
N MET A 1 -37.08 45.41 18.02
CA MET A 1 -38.27 45.16 17.14
C MET A 1 -37.75 44.50 15.89
N GLY A 2 -38.27 43.34 15.52
CA GLY A 2 -37.97 42.66 14.26
C GLY A 2 -37.64 41.18 14.45
N GLN A 3 -38.67 40.37 14.73
CA GLN A 3 -38.71 38.91 14.62
C GLN A 3 -38.94 38.54 13.16
N SER A 4 -38.34 37.39 12.73
CA SER A 4 -38.95 36.44 11.77
C SER A 4 -38.04 35.24 11.73
N GLN A 5 -38.36 34.12 12.29
CA GLN A 5 -39.27 33.02 11.91
C GLN A 5 -38.92 32.37 10.55
N ALA A 6 -38.44 31.15 10.65
CA ALA A 6 -39.07 29.87 10.38
C ALA A 6 -38.84 29.30 8.97
N GLY A 7 -38.59 27.98 8.93
CA GLY A 7 -38.72 27.10 7.77
C GLY A 7 -37.63 26.04 7.71
N GLY A 8 -37.60 24.95 8.28
CA GLY A 8 -38.47 23.82 8.41
C GLY A 8 -38.62 23.06 7.08
N LYS A 9 -37.70 22.09 6.71
CA LYS A 9 -38.13 20.96 5.87
C LYS A 9 -37.33 19.70 6.22
N ARG A 10 -38.09 18.79 6.80
CA ARG A 10 -37.76 17.37 6.96
C ARG A 10 -37.76 16.71 5.58
N GLY A 11 -36.70 16.04 5.21
CA GLY A 11 -36.68 15.12 4.08
C GLY A 11 -36.41 13.72 4.60
N LEU A 12 -37.47 12.93 4.67
CA LEU A 12 -37.44 11.50 4.94
C LEU A 12 -36.80 10.74 3.77
N GLY A 13 -36.02 9.73 4.09
CA GLY A 13 -36.21 8.41 3.50
C GLY A 13 -35.40 8.08 2.26
N ALA A 14 -34.33 7.29 2.43
CA ALA A 14 -34.08 6.21 1.50
C ALA A 14 -33.34 5.08 2.27
N ARG A 15 -34.13 4.09 2.65
CA ARG A 15 -33.65 2.77 3.04
C ARG A 15 -33.16 2.08 1.78
N SER A 16 -31.86 1.90 1.61
CA SER A 16 -31.33 0.98 0.61
C SER A 16 -31.16 -0.38 1.25
N THR A 17 -32.05 -1.27 0.88
CA THR A 17 -32.03 -2.70 1.15
C THR A 17 -30.87 -3.35 0.40
N LEU A 18 -29.96 -3.98 1.13
CA LEU A 18 -28.94 -4.89 0.60
C LEU A 18 -29.59 -6.23 0.22
N PRO A 19 -29.24 -6.83 -0.92
CA PRO A 19 -29.56 -8.22 -1.21
C PRO A 19 -28.55 -9.18 -0.57
N PRO A 20 -29.00 -10.35 -0.08
CA PRO A 20 -28.11 -11.38 0.44
C PRO A 20 -27.55 -12.21 -0.73
N CYS A 21 -26.25 -12.24 -0.92
CA CYS A 21 -25.61 -13.24 -1.79
C CYS A 21 -25.39 -14.53 -1.01
N LEU A 22 -26.35 -15.44 -1.15
CA LEU A 22 -26.16 -16.89 -0.97
C LEU A 22 -25.52 -17.48 -2.23
N GLY A 23 -24.51 -18.31 -2.06
CA GLY A 23 -23.93 -19.05 -3.18
C GLY A 23 -22.68 -19.82 -2.83
N ALA A 24 -22.74 -20.71 -1.82
CA ALA A 24 -21.73 -21.73 -1.60
C ALA A 24 -22.06 -22.94 -2.49
N THR A 25 -21.30 -23.18 -3.54
CA THR A 25 -21.31 -24.45 -4.25
C THR A 25 -20.01 -25.21 -3.99
N ARG A 26 -20.11 -26.16 -3.07
CA ARG A 26 -19.15 -27.25 -2.91
C ARG A 26 -19.30 -28.20 -4.09
N THR A 27 -18.32 -28.24 -4.96
CA THR A 27 -18.23 -29.29 -5.98
C THR A 27 -17.36 -30.42 -5.44
N SER A 28 -18.05 -31.46 -5.02
CA SER A 28 -17.48 -32.77 -4.65
C SER A 28 -17.04 -33.51 -5.92
N MET A 29 -15.74 -33.71 -6.10
CA MET A 29 -15.20 -34.49 -7.19
C MET A 29 -14.99 -35.91 -6.71
N LYS A 30 -15.91 -36.80 -7.15
CA LYS A 30 -15.88 -38.24 -6.88
C LYS A 30 -14.72 -38.89 -7.61
N LEU A 31 -13.92 -39.58 -6.84
CA LEU A 31 -12.92 -40.57 -7.20
C LEU A 31 -13.55 -41.69 -8.03
N ARG A 32 -13.18 -41.86 -9.29
CA ARG A 32 -13.46 -43.06 -10.09
C ARG A 32 -12.15 -43.76 -10.39
N THR A 33 -11.89 -44.79 -9.58
CA THR A 33 -11.00 -45.87 -9.88
C THR A 33 -11.50 -46.67 -11.06
N LEU A 34 -10.73 -46.79 -12.13
CA LEU A 34 -10.90 -47.81 -13.15
C LEU A 34 -9.58 -48.55 -13.31
N PHE A 35 -9.61 -49.79 -12.86
CA PHE A 35 -8.65 -50.84 -13.16
C PHE A 35 -8.68 -51.14 -14.66
N CYS A 36 -7.56 -51.11 -15.34
CA CYS A 36 -7.33 -51.84 -16.57
C CYS A 36 -6.00 -52.54 -16.49
N ALA A 37 -6.12 -53.84 -16.28
CA ALA A 37 -5.04 -54.80 -16.52
C ALA A 37 -4.97 -55.09 -18.01
N ALA A 38 -3.78 -55.01 -18.63
CA ALA A 38 -3.50 -55.80 -19.84
C ALA A 38 -2.00 -55.75 -20.23
N LEU A 39 -1.44 -56.95 -20.22
CA LEU A 39 -0.51 -57.54 -21.19
C LEU A 39 0.91 -56.96 -21.34
N ILE A 40 1.80 -57.73 -20.76
CA ILE A 40 3.24 -57.73 -20.96
C ILE A 40 3.54 -58.22 -22.39
N ALA A 41 4.09 -57.34 -23.23
CA ALA A 41 4.81 -57.75 -24.44
C ALA A 41 6.28 -57.33 -24.26
N ALA A 42 7.14 -58.33 -24.05
CA ALA A 42 8.58 -58.10 -24.00
C ALA A 42 9.10 -57.85 -25.40
N ALA A 43 9.40 -56.64 -25.74
CA ALA A 43 10.19 -56.28 -26.92
C ALA A 43 11.58 -55.85 -26.44
N ALA A 44 12.57 -56.65 -26.75
CA ALA A 44 13.97 -56.32 -26.55
C ALA A 44 14.34 -55.13 -27.49
N LEU A 45 14.52 -53.97 -26.94
CA LEU A 45 15.06 -52.81 -27.64
C LEU A 45 16.56 -52.70 -27.41
N PRO A 46 17.35 -52.33 -28.44
CA PRO A 46 18.78 -52.17 -28.31
C PRO A 46 19.07 -50.98 -27.39
N ALA A 47 20.03 -51.16 -26.51
CA ALA A 47 20.54 -50.13 -25.63
C ALA A 47 21.16 -48.98 -26.47
N ALA A 48 20.33 -48.01 -26.82
CA ALA A 48 20.83 -46.73 -27.31
C ALA A 48 21.47 -46.02 -26.12
N ALA A 49 22.78 -45.80 -26.19
CA ALA A 49 23.53 -45.04 -25.22
C ALA A 49 22.86 -43.65 -25.04
N GLN A 50 22.16 -43.50 -23.94
CA GLN A 50 21.63 -42.20 -23.55
C GLN A 50 22.82 -41.31 -23.20
N GLN A 51 23.21 -40.44 -24.11
CA GLN A 51 24.08 -39.31 -23.79
C GLN A 51 23.39 -38.51 -22.67
N PRO A 52 24.10 -38.25 -21.58
CA PRO A 52 23.56 -37.36 -20.55
C PRO A 52 23.24 -36.03 -21.20
N ARG A 53 21.94 -35.76 -21.36
CA ARG A 53 21.41 -34.49 -21.81
C ARG A 53 21.93 -33.46 -20.81
N ARG A 54 22.98 -32.72 -21.17
CA ARG A 54 23.43 -31.59 -20.41
C ARG A 54 22.23 -30.69 -20.27
N GLN A 55 21.60 -30.72 -19.10
CA GLN A 55 20.66 -29.67 -18.71
C GLN A 55 21.40 -28.34 -18.87
N PRO A 56 20.82 -27.38 -19.59
CA PRO A 56 21.36 -26.03 -19.55
C PRO A 56 21.42 -25.69 -18.06
N GLN A 57 22.61 -25.52 -17.53
CA GLN A 57 22.82 -24.89 -16.22
C GLN A 57 22.13 -23.56 -16.38
N GLN A 58 20.93 -23.46 -15.80
CA GLN A 58 20.36 -22.17 -15.47
C GLN A 58 21.41 -21.50 -14.59
N GLN A 59 22.23 -20.66 -15.23
CA GLN A 59 23.01 -19.68 -14.47
C GLN A 59 22.00 -19.05 -13.52
N PRO A 60 22.25 -19.05 -12.20
CA PRO A 60 21.48 -18.25 -11.31
C PRO A 60 21.51 -16.86 -11.95
N GLN A 61 20.37 -16.41 -12.51
CA GLN A 61 20.21 -15.00 -12.75
C GLN A 61 20.54 -14.39 -11.41
N ALA A 62 21.71 -13.77 -11.33
CA ALA A 62 22.00 -12.82 -10.30
C ALA A 62 20.89 -11.80 -10.44
N GLU A 63 19.80 -12.07 -9.77
CA GLU A 63 18.73 -11.14 -9.49
C GLU A 63 19.50 -9.96 -8.91
N GLN A 64 19.67 -8.94 -9.76
CA GLN A 64 20.41 -7.75 -9.41
C GLN A 64 19.72 -7.24 -8.17
N ALA A 65 20.25 -7.62 -7.01
CA ALA A 65 19.74 -7.13 -5.74
C ALA A 65 19.76 -5.61 -5.89
N PRO A 66 18.57 -4.95 -5.89
CA PRO A 66 18.49 -3.52 -6.04
C PRO A 66 19.51 -2.94 -5.06
N ALA A 67 20.36 -2.07 -5.55
CA ALA A 67 21.51 -1.62 -4.76
C ALA A 67 20.94 -1.22 -3.39
N ARG A 68 21.40 -1.84 -2.30
CA ARG A 68 20.86 -1.65 -0.93
C ARG A 68 20.60 -0.18 -0.58
N GLY A 69 21.26 0.73 -1.31
CA GLY A 69 21.05 2.17 -1.24
C GLY A 69 19.72 2.64 -1.83
N GLU A 70 19.25 2.04 -2.91
CA GLU A 70 18.01 2.45 -3.59
C GLU A 70 16.77 1.99 -2.82
N ASP A 71 16.77 0.75 -2.34
CA ASP A 71 15.66 0.25 -1.51
C ASP A 71 15.52 1.04 -0.21
N TRP A 72 16.64 1.36 0.43
CA TRP A 72 16.62 2.22 1.60
C TRP A 72 16.06 3.60 1.26
N TYR A 73 16.52 4.21 0.16
CA TYR A 73 16.08 5.54 -0.27
C TYR A 73 14.57 5.57 -0.55
N ARG A 74 14.10 4.61 -1.35
CA ARG A 74 12.68 4.42 -1.63
C ARG A 74 11.88 4.25 -0.34
N GLY A 75 12.34 3.40 0.58
CA GLY A 75 11.71 3.18 1.88
C GLY A 75 11.59 4.46 2.70
N GLN A 76 12.65 5.28 2.74
CA GLN A 76 12.63 6.56 3.45
C GLN A 76 11.70 7.59 2.81
N LEU A 77 11.61 7.62 1.49
CA LEU A 77 10.66 8.48 0.79
C LEU A 77 9.22 8.10 1.08
N VAL A 78 8.90 6.81 1.06
CA VAL A 78 7.55 6.30 1.39
C VAL A 78 7.21 6.62 2.86
N GLU A 79 8.13 6.38 3.79
CA GLU A 79 7.95 6.70 5.19
C GLU A 79 7.73 8.21 5.41
N LEU A 80 8.51 9.06 4.74
CA LEU A 80 8.31 10.50 4.78
C LEU A 80 6.90 10.89 4.30
N SER A 81 6.44 10.30 3.20
CA SER A 81 5.12 10.59 2.66
C SER A 81 3.99 10.20 3.61
N GLU A 82 4.09 9.05 4.28
CA GLU A 82 3.13 8.63 5.31
C GLU A 82 3.08 9.60 6.49
N VAL A 83 4.25 9.98 6.99
CA VAL A 83 4.36 10.94 8.08
C VAL A 83 3.75 12.29 7.71
N LEU A 84 4.00 12.78 6.49
CA LEU A 84 3.42 14.04 6.01
C LEU A 84 1.90 13.96 5.84
N GLY A 85 1.39 12.80 5.40
CA GLY A 85 -0.05 12.55 5.27
C GLY A 85 -0.75 12.57 6.63
N GLY A 86 -0.19 11.87 7.61
CA GLY A 86 -0.70 11.88 8.99
C GLY A 86 -0.65 13.26 9.63
N ALA A 87 0.49 13.95 9.53
CA ALA A 87 0.64 15.31 10.04
C ALA A 87 -0.33 16.29 9.36
N HIS A 88 -0.61 16.10 8.06
CA HIS A 88 -1.59 16.91 7.36
C HIS A 88 -3.00 16.72 7.93
N TYR A 89 -3.44 15.47 8.12
CA TYR A 89 -4.73 15.20 8.73
C TYR A 89 -4.86 15.85 10.11
N LEU A 90 -3.92 15.60 11.02
CA LEU A 90 -3.96 16.12 12.39
C LEU A 90 -3.98 17.67 12.41
N ARG A 91 -3.27 18.27 11.47
CA ARG A 91 -3.24 19.73 11.33
C ARG A 91 -4.60 20.30 10.91
N ILE A 92 -5.20 19.75 9.86
CA ILE A 92 -6.51 20.23 9.41
C ILE A 92 -7.65 19.90 10.40
N ALA A 93 -7.52 18.83 11.17
CA ALA A 93 -8.46 18.50 12.24
C ALA A 93 -8.42 19.52 13.38
N CYS A 94 -7.24 20.08 13.67
CA CYS A 94 -7.06 21.03 14.76
C CYS A 94 -7.13 22.51 14.34
N ASP A 95 -6.56 22.85 13.19
CA ASP A 95 -6.35 24.26 12.79
C ASP A 95 -7.22 24.63 11.57
N GLY A 96 -7.98 23.67 11.03
CA GLY A 96 -8.89 23.91 9.91
C GLY A 96 -8.31 23.54 8.56
N ARG A 97 -9.20 23.39 7.57
CA ARG A 97 -8.88 22.89 6.23
C ARG A 97 -8.03 23.82 5.38
N ASP A 98 -7.84 25.05 5.79
CA ASP A 98 -7.06 26.05 5.06
C ASP A 98 -5.55 25.84 5.24
N ASP A 99 -5.13 25.11 6.27
CA ASP A 99 -3.72 24.78 6.48
C ASP A 99 -3.26 23.64 5.53
N GLN A 100 -2.78 24.03 4.37
CA GLN A 100 -2.30 23.12 3.33
C GLN A 100 -0.77 22.90 3.33
N ARG A 101 -0.10 23.32 4.38
CA ARG A 101 1.37 23.32 4.53
C ARG A 101 1.99 21.95 4.18
N TRP A 102 1.52 20.87 4.78
CA TRP A 102 2.08 19.54 4.58
C TRP A 102 1.80 18.98 3.19
N ARG A 103 0.61 19.28 2.65
CA ARG A 103 0.26 18.92 1.28
C ARG A 103 1.12 19.66 0.26
N THR A 104 1.40 20.94 0.50
CA THR A 104 2.30 21.74 -0.35
C THR A 104 3.73 21.19 -0.29
N TYR A 105 4.20 20.82 0.91
CA TYR A 105 5.51 20.23 1.09
C TYR A 105 5.61 18.89 0.32
N MET A 106 4.59 18.04 0.43
CA MET A 106 4.53 16.76 -0.27
C MET A 106 4.57 16.94 -1.79
N ARG A 107 3.89 17.94 -2.33
CA ARG A 107 3.96 18.27 -3.76
C ARG A 107 5.40 18.56 -4.20
N GLY A 108 6.14 19.33 -3.44
CA GLY A 108 7.55 19.60 -3.72
C GLY A 108 8.45 18.37 -3.63
N VAL A 109 8.10 17.36 -2.82
CA VAL A 109 8.80 16.07 -2.83
C VAL A 109 8.52 15.31 -4.12
N ILE A 110 7.25 15.21 -4.53
CA ILE A 110 6.84 14.52 -5.76
C ILE A 110 7.49 15.15 -7.01
N GLU A 111 7.58 16.46 -7.07
CA GLU A 111 8.22 17.19 -8.17
C GLU A 111 9.70 16.85 -8.32
N ARG A 112 10.39 16.56 -7.21
CA ARG A 112 11.81 16.16 -7.21
C ARG A 112 12.01 14.67 -7.46
N GLU A 113 11.00 13.86 -7.14
CA GLU A 113 11.05 12.40 -7.19
C GLU A 113 9.94 11.82 -8.07
N PRO A 114 9.86 12.22 -9.37
CA PRO A 114 8.76 11.85 -10.24
C PRO A 114 8.62 10.33 -10.45
N ASN A 115 9.73 9.60 -10.38
CA ASN A 115 9.74 8.14 -10.52
C ASN A 115 9.01 7.41 -9.38
N TYR A 116 8.87 8.07 -8.24
CA TYR A 116 8.20 7.52 -7.05
C TYR A 116 6.80 8.09 -6.83
N ASN A 117 6.28 8.93 -7.75
CA ASN A 117 5.01 9.65 -7.59
C ASN A 117 3.87 8.76 -7.06
N GLY A 118 3.63 7.62 -7.69
CA GLY A 118 2.55 6.69 -7.28
C GLY A 118 2.71 6.21 -5.83
N LEU A 119 3.92 5.80 -5.46
CA LEU A 119 4.23 5.34 -4.09
C LEU A 119 4.08 6.45 -3.06
N LEU A 120 4.50 7.67 -3.43
CA LEU A 120 4.45 8.83 -2.54
C LEU A 120 3.01 9.30 -2.30
N VAL A 121 2.17 9.33 -3.35
CA VAL A 121 0.74 9.66 -3.23
C VAL A 121 0.03 8.60 -2.38
N GLU A 122 0.30 7.32 -2.62
CA GLU A 122 -0.28 6.23 -1.83
C GLU A 122 0.15 6.30 -0.36
N GLY A 123 1.43 6.51 -0.09
CA GLY A 123 1.97 6.68 1.27
C GLY A 123 1.30 7.85 2.00
N PHE A 124 1.20 9.01 1.37
CA PHE A 124 0.52 10.18 1.94
C PHE A 124 -0.94 9.88 2.29
N ASN A 125 -1.68 9.28 1.37
CA ASN A 125 -3.08 8.92 1.61
C ASN A 125 -3.22 7.85 2.70
N ARG A 126 -2.28 6.93 2.81
CA ARG A 126 -2.26 5.90 3.86
C ARG A 126 -2.06 6.55 5.23
N GLY A 127 -1.05 7.40 5.39
CA GLY A 127 -0.79 8.12 6.64
C GLY A 127 -1.97 9.01 7.03
N TYR A 128 -2.59 9.71 6.09
CA TYR A 128 -3.79 10.50 6.33
C TYR A 128 -4.91 9.65 6.93
N ARG A 129 -5.30 8.54 6.29
CA ARG A 129 -6.39 7.66 6.75
C ARG A 129 -6.07 6.99 8.08
N GLN A 130 -4.82 6.66 8.32
CA GLN A 130 -4.39 6.05 9.57
C GLN A 130 -4.62 6.97 10.77
N GLU A 131 -4.24 8.24 10.66
CA GLU A 131 -4.44 9.20 11.73
C GLU A 131 -5.90 9.68 11.82
N GLU A 132 -6.63 9.75 10.71
CA GLU A 132 -8.08 10.00 10.69
C GLU A 132 -8.86 8.96 11.50
N ALA A 133 -8.49 7.70 11.38
CA ALA A 133 -9.12 6.62 12.13
C ALA A 133 -8.79 6.66 13.64
N ARG A 134 -7.62 7.19 14.00
CA ARG A 134 -7.13 7.22 15.39
C ARG A 134 -7.55 8.47 16.17
N PHE A 135 -7.68 9.59 15.47
CA PHE A 135 -7.91 10.91 16.08
C PHE A 135 -9.11 11.62 15.42
N PRO A 136 -10.34 11.18 15.68
CA PRO A 136 -11.53 11.75 15.04
C PRO A 136 -11.82 13.21 15.47
N THR A 137 -11.24 13.65 16.57
CA THR A 137 -11.41 14.99 17.13
C THR A 137 -10.08 15.61 17.51
N CYS A 138 -10.02 16.96 17.52
CA CYS A 138 -8.83 17.64 17.98
C CYS A 138 -8.85 17.82 19.50
N ASP A 139 -7.82 17.28 20.14
CA ASP A 139 -7.53 17.42 21.55
C ASP A 139 -6.02 17.61 21.79
N GLN A 140 -5.60 17.59 23.06
CA GLN A 140 -4.19 17.71 23.42
C GLN A 140 -3.35 16.54 22.86
N THR A 141 -3.89 15.32 22.84
CA THR A 141 -3.21 14.13 22.32
C THR A 141 -3.01 14.23 20.80
N THR A 142 -4.02 14.76 20.09
CA THR A 142 -3.95 15.01 18.64
C THR A 142 -2.83 16.01 18.32
N ARG A 143 -2.72 17.10 19.08
CA ARG A 143 -1.66 18.11 18.91
C ARG A 143 -0.28 17.56 19.22
N GLN A 144 -0.17 16.72 20.26
CA GLN A 144 1.08 16.06 20.60
C GLN A 144 1.53 15.11 19.48
N MET A 145 0.61 14.30 18.95
CA MET A 145 0.89 13.38 17.85
C MET A 145 1.35 14.15 16.57
N GLU A 146 0.72 15.27 16.26
CA GLU A 146 1.17 16.13 15.14
C GLU A 146 2.63 16.59 15.35
N ALA A 147 2.98 17.00 16.57
CA ALA A 147 4.35 17.39 16.88
C ALA A 147 5.35 16.23 16.77
N GLU A 148 4.97 15.03 17.18
CA GLU A 148 5.78 13.80 17.06
C GLU A 148 6.00 13.42 15.59
N LEU A 149 4.95 13.42 14.77
CA LEU A 149 5.06 13.16 13.34
C LEU A 149 5.94 14.18 12.64
N ARG A 150 5.82 15.45 12.99
CA ARG A 150 6.67 16.53 12.48
C ARG A 150 8.14 16.30 12.81
N ALA A 151 8.44 15.93 14.05
CA ALA A 151 9.81 15.62 14.48
C ALA A 151 10.36 14.38 13.76
N ARG A 152 9.53 13.35 13.56
CA ARG A 152 9.90 12.15 12.79
C ARG A 152 10.20 12.51 11.33
N GLY A 153 9.31 13.26 10.68
CA GLY A 153 9.50 13.71 9.29
C GLY A 153 10.79 14.51 9.10
N LEU A 154 11.12 15.39 10.06
CA LEU A 154 12.39 16.13 10.05
C LEU A 154 13.60 15.20 10.08
N ARG A 155 13.60 14.18 10.96
CA ARG A 155 14.72 13.21 11.03
C ARG A 155 14.89 12.43 9.72
N ILE A 156 13.80 11.99 9.11
CA ILE A 156 13.82 11.29 7.82
C ILE A 156 14.39 12.21 6.74
N ALA A 157 13.91 13.43 6.64
CA ALA A 157 14.39 14.40 5.66
C ALA A 157 15.87 14.74 5.83
N GLN A 158 16.36 14.84 7.07
CA GLN A 158 17.79 15.01 7.37
C GLN A 158 18.60 13.80 6.94
N GLY A 159 18.14 12.58 7.19
CA GLY A 159 18.78 11.35 6.75
C GLY A 159 18.88 11.24 5.22
N LEU A 160 17.80 11.59 4.51
CA LEU A 160 17.80 11.66 3.05
C LEU A 160 18.82 12.69 2.54
N ARG A 161 18.84 13.88 3.11
CA ARG A 161 19.78 14.94 2.76
C ARG A 161 21.24 14.51 2.99
N ALA A 162 21.56 13.93 4.13
CA ALA A 162 22.92 13.52 4.47
C ALA A 162 23.49 12.52 3.45
N ARG A 163 22.69 11.60 2.92
CA ARG A 163 23.11 10.69 1.86
C ARG A 163 23.25 11.35 0.49
N TYR A 164 22.46 12.38 0.22
CA TYR A 164 22.55 13.11 -1.06
C TYR A 164 23.79 13.99 -1.14
N THR A 165 24.20 14.60 -0.01
CA THR A 165 25.37 15.48 0.05
C THR A 165 26.69 14.73 0.24
N GLY A 166 26.65 13.43 0.55
CA GLY A 166 27.82 12.57 0.73
C GLY A 166 28.25 11.82 -0.53
N ARG A 167 27.65 12.11 -1.69
CA ARG A 167 28.06 11.62 -3.01
C ARG A 167 28.74 12.74 -3.79
#